data_71678330f1d7fff88d6a85050cdbb9e5
#
_entry.id   71678330f1d7fff88d6a85050cdbb9e5
#
_cell.length_a   1.000
_cell.length_b   1.000
_cell.length_c   1.000
_cell.angle_alpha   90.00
_cell.angle_beta   90.00
_cell.angle_gamma   90.00
#
_symmetry.space_group_name_H-M   'P 1'
#
loop_
_entity.id
_entity.type
_entity.pdbx_description
1 polymer ?
#
loop_
_entity_poly.entity_id
_entity_poly.type
_entity_poly.pdbx_seq_one_letter_code
_entity_poly.pdbx_strand_id
1 'polypeptide(L)'
;MRTAVVGGGAAGFFLAINLKEMLPQMEVTILERSQRVLAKVGVSGGGRCNCTNSFAGVSDLSQVYPRGHRLLKRLFKQFDYRDAYQWFERHGVRLTTQADNCVFPASQDSQTVINCFLSEAHRHHIKICTGVRVEAVDSLFRDYDYVCVCTGGSPRPEGLQWLADAGHEIVPPVPSLFTLSIADKAFCDLMGMVVEGVHVGIAGTKMRAEGPLLITHWGVSGPAVLRLSSYAARHLSEAAYQVPLTVNWTGLREPEVLEQLQDIALQHPMKQLSTVRPCGLPARLWEFLLKKTLGERSQGRWQVVNRKEMNRLTNALVSDTYHTSGRAAFRDEFVTCGGVALSSVNPSTLESRHVPRLFFAGEVLDIDGVTGGFNFQAAWTTAFAVATAIAHQ
;
A
#
# COMPACT_ATOMS: atom_id res chain seq x y z
N MET A 1 -28.65 -23.46 4.29
CA MET A 1 -28.17 -22.48 3.30
C MET A 1 -26.68 -22.72 3.10
N ARG A 2 -26.20 -22.56 1.87
CA ARG A 2 -24.82 -22.82 1.44
C ARG A 2 -24.19 -21.55 0.86
N THR A 3 -22.99 -21.22 1.28
CA THR A 3 -22.25 -20.04 0.82
C THR A 3 -20.92 -20.45 0.19
N ALA A 4 -20.66 -19.97 -1.02
CA ALA A 4 -19.35 -20.03 -1.66
C ALA A 4 -18.57 -18.77 -1.36
N VAL A 5 -17.35 -18.90 -0.86
CA VAL A 5 -16.38 -17.80 -0.74
C VAL A 5 -15.28 -18.03 -1.77
N VAL A 6 -15.26 -17.23 -2.83
CA VAL A 6 -14.30 -17.33 -3.92
C VAL A 6 -13.05 -16.54 -3.59
N GLY A 7 -11.97 -17.24 -3.28
CA GLY A 7 -10.69 -16.70 -2.86
C GLY A 7 -10.34 -17.04 -1.41
N GLY A 8 -9.29 -17.85 -1.24
CA GLY A 8 -8.73 -18.29 0.05
C GLY A 8 -7.66 -17.34 0.59
N GLY A 9 -7.87 -16.03 0.42
CA GLY A 9 -7.03 -14.97 0.98
C GLY A 9 -7.54 -14.42 2.31
N ALA A 10 -6.98 -13.30 2.74
CA ALA A 10 -7.32 -12.61 3.98
C ALA A 10 -8.83 -12.33 4.12
N ALA A 11 -9.42 -11.63 3.15
CA ALA A 11 -10.85 -11.30 3.17
C ALA A 11 -11.73 -12.53 3.17
N GLY A 12 -11.38 -13.56 2.39
CA GLY A 12 -12.18 -14.79 2.29
C GLY A 12 -12.23 -15.59 3.60
N PHE A 13 -11.09 -15.80 4.26
CA PHE A 13 -11.05 -16.45 5.57
C PHE A 13 -11.78 -15.64 6.62
N PHE A 14 -11.52 -14.34 6.68
CA PHE A 14 -12.16 -13.47 7.66
C PHE A 14 -13.69 -13.47 7.53
N LEU A 15 -14.19 -13.37 6.28
CA LEU A 15 -15.62 -13.46 5.97
C LEU A 15 -16.19 -14.80 6.40
N ALA A 16 -15.57 -15.90 5.99
CA ALA A 16 -16.06 -17.24 6.24
C ALA A 16 -16.17 -17.55 7.75
N ILE A 17 -15.17 -17.14 8.54
CA ILE A 17 -15.16 -17.33 9.99
C ILE A 17 -16.28 -16.50 10.65
N ASN A 18 -16.36 -15.19 10.37
CA ASN A 18 -17.38 -14.32 10.94
C ASN A 18 -18.80 -14.77 10.54
N LEU A 19 -18.99 -15.21 9.30
CA LEU A 19 -20.29 -15.76 8.86
C LEU A 19 -20.68 -17.01 9.65
N LYS A 20 -19.74 -17.91 9.91
CA LYS A 20 -19.98 -19.11 10.72
C LYS A 20 -20.19 -18.78 12.20
N GLU A 21 -19.57 -17.73 12.73
CA GLU A 21 -19.84 -17.26 14.10
C GLU A 21 -21.25 -16.69 14.24
N MET A 22 -21.72 -15.94 13.24
CA MET A 22 -23.07 -15.35 13.22
C MET A 22 -24.15 -16.38 12.88
N LEU A 23 -23.85 -17.30 11.96
CA LEU A 23 -24.78 -18.36 11.48
C LEU A 23 -24.11 -19.74 11.55
N PRO A 24 -24.06 -20.38 12.71
CA PRO A 24 -23.38 -21.68 12.90
C PRO A 24 -23.88 -22.79 11.97
N GLN A 25 -25.13 -22.74 11.55
CA GLN A 25 -25.75 -23.75 10.66
C GLN A 25 -25.47 -23.51 9.16
N MET A 26 -24.88 -22.38 8.80
CA MET A 26 -24.52 -22.09 7.42
C MET A 26 -23.39 -23.01 6.95
N GLU A 27 -23.56 -23.66 5.81
CA GLU A 27 -22.46 -24.39 5.16
C GLU A 27 -21.60 -23.40 4.38
N VAL A 28 -20.33 -23.28 4.71
CA VAL A 28 -19.41 -22.36 4.07
C VAL A 28 -18.28 -23.13 3.39
N THR A 29 -18.06 -22.83 2.10
CA THR A 29 -16.98 -23.42 1.32
C THR A 29 -16.09 -22.30 0.75
N ILE A 30 -14.79 -22.32 1.06
CA ILE A 30 -13.78 -21.48 0.44
C ILE A 30 -13.27 -22.18 -0.82
N LEU A 31 -13.35 -21.52 -1.96
CA LEU A 31 -12.85 -21.97 -3.25
C LEU A 31 -11.58 -21.17 -3.61
N GLU A 32 -10.44 -21.81 -3.65
CA GLU A 32 -9.15 -21.18 -3.95
C GLU A 32 -8.53 -21.78 -5.23
N ARG A 33 -8.11 -20.90 -6.15
CA ARG A 33 -7.51 -21.33 -7.43
C ARG A 33 -6.13 -21.97 -7.28
N SER A 34 -5.35 -21.52 -6.31
CA SER A 34 -3.99 -22.03 -6.05
C SER A 34 -4.02 -23.23 -5.11
N GLN A 35 -2.86 -23.91 -4.97
CA GLN A 35 -2.71 -24.97 -3.97
C GLN A 35 -2.45 -24.41 -2.55
N ARG A 36 -2.18 -23.11 -2.41
CA ARG A 36 -1.87 -22.46 -1.14
C ARG A 36 -2.87 -21.36 -0.85
N VAL A 37 -3.49 -21.42 0.32
CA VAL A 37 -4.31 -20.34 0.87
C VAL A 37 -3.45 -19.33 1.61
N LEU A 38 -3.96 -18.13 1.85
CA LEU A 38 -3.36 -17.05 2.67
C LEU A 38 -1.96 -16.60 2.19
N ALA A 39 -1.62 -16.82 0.91
CA ALA A 39 -0.29 -16.57 0.39
C ALA A 39 0.19 -15.12 0.58
N LYS A 40 -0.68 -14.11 0.33
CA LYS A 40 -0.35 -12.69 0.55
C LYS A 40 -0.19 -12.35 2.05
N VAL A 41 -0.91 -13.05 2.94
CA VAL A 41 -0.72 -12.88 4.40
C VAL A 41 0.69 -13.28 4.79
N GLY A 42 1.18 -14.40 4.26
CA GLY A 42 2.50 -14.96 4.56
C GLY A 42 3.67 -14.04 4.20
N VAL A 43 3.57 -13.29 3.09
CA VAL A 43 4.69 -12.42 2.62
C VAL A 43 4.55 -10.97 3.07
N SER A 44 3.39 -10.58 3.56
CA SER A 44 3.10 -9.20 3.92
C SER A 44 3.92 -8.71 5.12
N GLY A 45 4.20 -7.40 5.14
CA GLY A 45 4.97 -6.78 6.22
C GLY A 45 6.36 -7.39 6.42
N GLY A 46 6.98 -7.90 5.35
CA GLY A 46 8.28 -8.59 5.41
C GLY A 46 8.20 -9.95 6.11
N GLY A 47 7.10 -10.69 5.92
CA GLY A 47 6.87 -11.99 6.56
C GLY A 47 6.28 -11.92 7.97
N ARG A 48 5.95 -10.72 8.46
CA ARG A 48 5.40 -10.51 9.81
C ARG A 48 3.88 -10.38 9.86
N CYS A 49 3.24 -10.07 8.74
CA CYS A 49 1.83 -9.70 8.60
C CYS A 49 1.47 -8.40 9.34
N ASN A 50 1.42 -7.28 8.62
CA ASN A 50 0.90 -6.02 9.16
C ASN A 50 -0.63 -6.08 9.23
N CYS A 51 -1.18 -6.57 10.34
CA CYS A 51 -2.60 -6.92 10.48
C CYS A 51 -3.54 -5.73 10.33
N THR A 52 -3.15 -4.57 10.83
CA THR A 52 -3.92 -3.32 10.77
C THR A 52 -3.02 -2.13 11.11
N ASN A 53 -3.61 -0.98 11.33
CA ASN A 53 -2.95 0.24 11.80
C ASN A 53 -3.70 0.77 13.04
N SER A 54 -3.02 1.49 13.91
CA SER A 54 -3.67 2.15 15.05
C SER A 54 -4.50 3.38 14.65
N PHE A 55 -4.34 3.85 13.41
CA PHE A 55 -4.95 5.09 12.87
C PHE A 55 -4.65 6.35 13.70
N ALA A 56 -3.66 6.30 14.59
CA ALA A 56 -3.22 7.48 15.31
C ALA A 56 -2.68 8.53 14.31
N GLY A 57 -3.21 9.75 14.38
CA GLY A 57 -2.86 10.81 13.44
C GLY A 57 -3.62 10.78 12.10
N VAL A 58 -4.45 9.78 11.83
CA VAL A 58 -5.32 9.76 10.64
C VAL A 58 -6.62 10.51 10.95
N SER A 59 -6.71 11.76 10.53
CA SER A 59 -7.89 12.60 10.72
C SER A 59 -8.97 12.37 9.66
N ASP A 60 -8.58 11.98 8.46
CA ASP A 60 -9.46 11.63 7.35
C ASP A 60 -8.96 10.40 6.60
N LEU A 61 -9.86 9.46 6.31
CA LEU A 61 -9.50 8.22 5.62
C LEU A 61 -8.95 8.43 4.21
N SER A 62 -9.21 9.56 3.56
CA SER A 62 -8.63 9.90 2.25
C SER A 62 -7.10 10.06 2.29
N GLN A 63 -6.52 10.30 3.47
CA GLN A 63 -5.07 10.36 3.68
C GLN A 63 -4.40 8.99 3.52
N VAL A 64 -5.14 7.92 3.76
CA VAL A 64 -4.59 6.56 3.78
C VAL A 64 -5.27 5.63 2.77
N TYR A 65 -6.45 5.99 2.28
CA TYR A 65 -7.15 5.28 1.21
C TYR A 65 -7.39 6.22 0.03
N PRO A 66 -6.49 6.29 -0.94
CA PRO A 66 -6.67 7.09 -2.16
C PRO A 66 -7.95 6.74 -2.92
N ARG A 67 -8.40 5.48 -2.88
CA ARG A 67 -9.66 4.97 -3.44
C ARG A 67 -10.48 4.26 -2.38
N GLY A 68 -11.79 4.40 -2.44
CA GLY A 68 -12.72 3.73 -1.54
C GLY A 68 -12.90 4.36 -0.14
N HIS A 69 -12.21 5.45 0.21
CA HIS A 69 -12.29 6.06 1.54
C HIS A 69 -13.72 6.43 1.99
N ARG A 70 -14.59 6.88 1.06
CA ARG A 70 -15.99 7.22 1.39
C ARG A 70 -16.81 5.99 1.78
N LEU A 71 -16.60 4.88 1.07
CA LEU A 71 -17.22 3.60 1.39
C LEU A 71 -16.70 3.08 2.73
N LEU A 72 -15.38 3.06 2.92
CA LEU A 72 -14.77 2.61 4.18
C LEU A 72 -15.19 3.47 5.36
N LYS A 73 -15.34 4.78 5.22
CA LYS A 73 -15.87 5.66 6.27
C LYS A 73 -17.27 5.25 6.75
N ARG A 74 -18.11 4.73 5.84
CA ARG A 74 -19.42 4.16 6.19
C ARG A 74 -19.27 2.83 6.91
N LEU A 75 -18.46 1.92 6.36
CA LEU A 75 -18.30 0.56 6.87
C LEU A 75 -17.52 0.50 8.20
N PHE A 76 -16.64 1.44 8.47
CA PHE A 76 -15.95 1.59 9.76
C PHE A 76 -16.90 1.81 10.95
N LYS A 77 -18.14 2.23 10.69
CA LYS A 77 -19.18 2.27 11.74
C LYS A 77 -19.66 0.88 12.17
N GLN A 78 -19.42 -0.14 11.34
CA GLN A 78 -19.77 -1.53 11.62
C GLN A 78 -18.56 -2.31 12.14
N PHE A 79 -17.37 -2.06 11.56
CA PHE A 79 -16.14 -2.76 11.92
C PHE A 79 -14.93 -1.89 11.57
N ASP A 80 -14.28 -1.32 12.57
CA ASP A 80 -13.09 -0.50 12.42
C ASP A 80 -11.79 -1.22 12.85
N TYR A 81 -10.70 -0.49 12.94
CA TYR A 81 -9.39 -1.03 13.35
C TYR A 81 -9.35 -1.51 14.80
N ARG A 82 -10.18 -0.94 15.69
CA ARG A 82 -10.28 -1.37 17.10
C ARG A 82 -10.99 -2.70 17.17
N ASP A 83 -12.03 -2.89 16.36
CA ASP A 83 -12.74 -4.16 16.26
C ASP A 83 -11.82 -5.23 15.67
N ALA A 84 -11.01 -4.90 14.66
CA ALA A 84 -10.00 -5.81 14.09
C ALA A 84 -8.97 -6.22 15.15
N TYR A 85 -8.45 -5.27 15.91
CA TYR A 85 -7.52 -5.54 17.01
C TYR A 85 -8.14 -6.50 18.02
N GLN A 86 -9.35 -6.21 18.50
CA GLN A 86 -10.09 -7.07 19.45
C GLN A 86 -10.42 -8.44 18.86
N TRP A 87 -10.75 -8.51 17.56
CA TRP A 87 -11.03 -9.78 16.89
C TRP A 87 -9.81 -10.71 16.95
N PHE A 88 -8.64 -10.22 16.57
CA PHE A 88 -7.40 -11.01 16.63
C PHE A 88 -7.05 -11.44 18.05
N GLU A 89 -7.16 -10.55 19.03
CA GLU A 89 -6.91 -10.87 20.45
C GLU A 89 -7.87 -11.97 20.95
N ARG A 90 -9.16 -11.88 20.63
CA ARG A 90 -10.15 -12.91 21.00
C ARG A 90 -9.88 -14.27 20.35
N HIS A 91 -9.23 -14.29 19.18
CA HIS A 91 -8.84 -15.51 18.49
C HIS A 91 -7.40 -15.94 18.81
N GLY A 92 -6.82 -15.44 19.91
CA GLY A 92 -5.54 -15.89 20.45
C GLY A 92 -4.31 -15.30 19.77
N VAL A 93 -4.46 -14.32 18.88
CA VAL A 93 -3.35 -13.59 18.25
C VAL A 93 -3.08 -12.32 19.04
N ARG A 94 -2.05 -12.35 19.91
CA ARG A 94 -1.57 -11.13 20.58
C ARG A 94 -0.99 -10.17 19.55
N LEU A 95 -1.38 -8.90 19.65
CA LEU A 95 -0.92 -7.85 18.75
C LEU A 95 0.00 -6.85 19.45
N THR A 96 0.84 -6.19 18.67
CA THR A 96 1.70 -5.08 19.12
C THR A 96 1.65 -3.94 18.12
N THR A 97 1.57 -2.71 18.62
CA THR A 97 1.63 -1.50 17.81
C THR A 97 3.05 -0.96 17.81
N GLN A 98 3.62 -0.74 16.64
CA GLN A 98 4.95 -0.16 16.47
C GLN A 98 4.91 1.38 16.47
N ALA A 99 6.07 2.02 16.57
CA ALA A 99 6.20 3.48 16.61
C ALA A 99 5.62 4.19 15.37
N ASP A 100 5.57 3.50 14.23
CA ASP A 100 4.97 3.97 12.97
C ASP A 100 3.46 3.69 12.86
N ASN A 101 2.82 3.30 13.95
CA ASN A 101 1.40 2.95 14.07
C ASN A 101 0.99 1.64 13.36
N CYS A 102 1.93 0.91 12.75
CA CYS A 102 1.67 -0.40 12.19
C CYS A 102 1.41 -1.42 13.29
N VAL A 103 0.45 -2.32 13.09
CA VAL A 103 0.07 -3.34 14.07
C VAL A 103 0.43 -4.72 13.54
N PHE A 104 1.29 -5.41 14.28
CA PHE A 104 1.77 -6.75 13.94
C PHE A 104 1.41 -7.77 15.02
N PRO A 105 1.40 -9.08 14.71
CA PRO A 105 1.40 -10.08 15.77
C PRO A 105 2.64 -9.91 16.65
N ALA A 106 2.48 -10.08 17.96
CA ALA A 106 3.57 -9.94 18.92
C ALA A 106 4.73 -10.91 18.64
N SER A 107 4.44 -12.04 18.00
CA SER A 107 5.43 -13.01 17.52
C SER A 107 6.33 -12.50 16.41
N GLN A 108 5.95 -11.41 15.74
CA GLN A 108 6.62 -10.88 14.53
C GLN A 108 6.71 -11.91 13.39
N ASP A 109 5.77 -12.87 13.35
CA ASP A 109 5.70 -13.93 12.35
C ASP A 109 4.27 -14.04 11.79
N SER A 110 4.12 -13.91 10.48
CA SER A 110 2.87 -14.05 9.75
C SER A 110 2.22 -15.42 9.92
N GLN A 111 3.02 -16.46 10.25
CA GLN A 111 2.51 -17.81 10.49
C GLN A 111 1.52 -17.84 11.65
N THR A 112 1.67 -16.96 12.64
CA THR A 112 0.72 -16.83 13.76
C THR A 112 -0.70 -16.49 13.26
N VAL A 113 -0.81 -15.54 12.33
CA VAL A 113 -2.08 -15.13 11.72
C VAL A 113 -2.63 -16.23 10.80
N ILE A 114 -1.76 -16.87 10.02
CA ILE A 114 -2.15 -17.99 9.16
C ILE A 114 -2.70 -19.14 9.98
N ASN A 115 -2.01 -19.54 11.06
CA ASN A 115 -2.44 -20.61 11.95
C ASN A 115 -3.76 -20.28 12.63
N CYS A 116 -3.97 -19.04 13.05
CA CYS A 116 -5.24 -18.57 13.59
C CYS A 116 -6.38 -18.83 12.58
N PHE A 117 -6.26 -18.34 11.35
CA PHE A 117 -7.29 -18.54 10.33
C PHE A 117 -7.56 -20.01 10.01
N LEU A 118 -6.53 -20.83 9.91
CA LEU A 118 -6.68 -22.26 9.62
C LEU A 118 -7.33 -23.00 10.79
N SER A 119 -6.95 -22.68 12.01
CA SER A 119 -7.55 -23.28 13.22
C SER A 119 -9.03 -22.91 13.38
N GLU A 120 -9.38 -21.64 13.15
CA GLU A 120 -10.75 -21.18 13.19
C GLU A 120 -11.60 -21.80 12.07
N ALA A 121 -11.05 -21.88 10.84
CA ALA A 121 -11.73 -22.56 9.74
C ALA A 121 -12.02 -24.04 10.05
N HIS A 122 -11.06 -24.72 10.67
CA HIS A 122 -11.24 -26.10 11.12
C HIS A 122 -12.28 -26.20 12.24
N ARG A 123 -12.20 -25.35 13.27
CA ARG A 123 -13.14 -25.31 14.41
C ARG A 123 -14.58 -25.10 13.95
N HIS A 124 -14.78 -24.25 12.93
CA HIS A 124 -16.10 -23.94 12.39
C HIS A 124 -16.52 -24.87 11.23
N HIS A 125 -15.76 -25.93 10.94
CA HIS A 125 -16.03 -26.88 9.84
C HIS A 125 -16.20 -26.19 8.48
N ILE A 126 -15.41 -25.13 8.21
CA ILE A 126 -15.38 -24.46 6.90
C ILE A 126 -14.63 -25.35 5.92
N LYS A 127 -15.29 -25.70 4.82
CA LYS A 127 -14.67 -26.50 3.75
C LYS A 127 -13.72 -25.63 2.94
N ILE A 128 -12.49 -26.10 2.74
CA ILE A 128 -11.49 -25.41 1.90
C ILE A 128 -11.18 -26.29 0.70
N CYS A 129 -11.45 -25.77 -0.51
CA CYS A 129 -11.19 -26.44 -1.77
C CYS A 129 -10.12 -25.67 -2.54
N THR A 130 -8.91 -26.22 -2.63
CA THR A 130 -7.80 -25.65 -3.40
C THR A 130 -7.76 -26.18 -4.82
N GLY A 131 -7.09 -25.48 -5.76
CA GLY A 131 -7.03 -25.86 -7.16
C GLY A 131 -8.34 -25.63 -7.93
N VAL A 132 -9.30 -24.89 -7.35
CA VAL A 132 -10.60 -24.61 -7.94
C VAL A 132 -10.63 -23.20 -8.52
N ARG A 133 -10.64 -23.11 -9.85
CA ARG A 133 -10.78 -21.84 -10.57
C ARG A 133 -12.24 -21.61 -10.93
N VAL A 134 -12.77 -20.47 -10.49
CA VAL A 134 -14.10 -20.01 -10.86
C VAL A 134 -14.00 -19.15 -12.11
N GLU A 135 -14.76 -19.46 -13.15
CA GLU A 135 -14.75 -18.78 -14.45
C GLU A 135 -16.09 -18.08 -14.79
N ALA A 136 -17.15 -18.39 -14.05
CA ALA A 136 -18.45 -17.76 -14.23
C ALA A 136 -19.25 -17.72 -12.93
N VAL A 137 -19.93 -16.62 -12.68
CA VAL A 137 -20.76 -16.41 -11.48
C VAL A 137 -21.94 -17.37 -11.44
N ASP A 138 -22.64 -17.52 -12.54
CA ASP A 138 -23.88 -18.32 -12.64
C ASP A 138 -23.67 -19.80 -12.31
N SER A 139 -22.47 -20.32 -12.58
CA SER A 139 -22.15 -21.71 -12.28
C SER A 139 -22.22 -22.03 -10.81
N LEU A 140 -21.94 -21.05 -9.93
CA LEU A 140 -21.93 -21.22 -8.49
C LEU A 140 -23.33 -21.26 -7.89
N PHE A 141 -24.29 -20.52 -8.44
CA PHE A 141 -25.66 -20.47 -7.92
C PHE A 141 -26.47 -21.77 -8.15
N ARG A 142 -25.90 -22.76 -8.85
CA ARG A 142 -26.45 -24.12 -8.92
C ARG A 142 -26.32 -24.88 -7.60
N ASP A 143 -25.21 -24.59 -6.87
CA ASP A 143 -24.84 -25.34 -5.67
C ASP A 143 -24.87 -24.49 -4.40
N TYR A 144 -24.87 -23.16 -4.52
CA TYR A 144 -24.77 -22.23 -3.39
C TYR A 144 -25.90 -21.20 -3.42
N ASP A 145 -26.41 -20.87 -2.23
CA ASP A 145 -27.44 -19.85 -2.05
C ASP A 145 -26.86 -18.43 -2.09
N TYR A 146 -25.61 -18.30 -1.61
CA TYR A 146 -24.83 -17.04 -1.57
C TYR A 146 -23.45 -17.24 -2.17
N VAL A 147 -22.97 -16.21 -2.87
CA VAL A 147 -21.62 -16.18 -3.44
C VAL A 147 -20.90 -14.91 -2.99
N CYS A 148 -19.71 -15.07 -2.39
CA CYS A 148 -18.87 -13.97 -1.91
C CYS A 148 -17.55 -13.97 -2.66
N VAL A 149 -17.27 -12.92 -3.43
CA VAL A 149 -16.06 -12.78 -4.21
C VAL A 149 -15.00 -12.07 -3.37
N CYS A 150 -13.94 -12.80 -3.00
CA CYS A 150 -12.81 -12.37 -2.17
C CYS A 150 -11.47 -12.67 -2.84
N THR A 151 -11.40 -12.58 -4.17
CA THR A 151 -10.24 -13.01 -4.97
C THR A 151 -8.99 -12.14 -4.80
N GLY A 152 -9.12 -11.00 -4.12
CA GLY A 152 -8.08 -9.99 -4.07
C GLY A 152 -7.94 -9.22 -5.39
N GLY A 153 -6.92 -8.38 -5.49
CA GLY A 153 -6.62 -7.63 -6.69
C GLY A 153 -6.17 -8.51 -7.84
N SER A 154 -6.42 -8.05 -9.05
CA SER A 154 -5.94 -8.73 -10.27
C SER A 154 -4.85 -7.89 -10.94
N PRO A 155 -3.68 -8.48 -11.26
CA PRO A 155 -2.62 -7.76 -11.97
C PRO A 155 -2.96 -7.48 -13.45
N ARG A 156 -4.03 -8.09 -13.96
CA ARG A 156 -4.47 -7.99 -15.36
C ARG A 156 -5.99 -7.92 -15.43
N PRO A 157 -6.56 -7.14 -16.40
CA PRO A 157 -8.00 -7.03 -16.60
C PRO A 157 -8.69 -8.36 -16.83
N GLU A 158 -8.04 -9.30 -17.53
CA GLU A 158 -8.59 -10.62 -17.87
C GLU A 158 -8.95 -11.45 -16.63
N GLY A 159 -8.27 -11.20 -15.50
CA GLY A 159 -8.59 -11.87 -14.24
C GLY A 159 -9.94 -11.46 -13.63
N LEU A 160 -10.53 -10.37 -14.11
CA LEU A 160 -11.83 -9.85 -13.67
C LEU A 160 -12.91 -9.95 -14.76
N GLN A 161 -12.59 -10.50 -15.95
CA GLN A 161 -13.53 -10.56 -17.07
C GLN A 161 -14.83 -11.29 -16.72
N TRP A 162 -14.76 -12.38 -15.97
CA TRP A 162 -15.93 -13.14 -15.51
C TRP A 162 -16.90 -12.33 -14.64
N LEU A 163 -16.42 -11.26 -13.99
CA LEU A 163 -17.26 -10.30 -13.24
C LEU A 163 -17.82 -9.23 -14.16
N ALA A 164 -17.07 -8.80 -15.18
CA ALA A 164 -17.56 -7.90 -16.22
C ALA A 164 -18.69 -8.58 -17.03
N ASP A 165 -18.52 -9.86 -17.37
CA ASP A 165 -19.53 -10.66 -18.08
C ASP A 165 -20.83 -10.81 -17.26
N ALA A 166 -20.72 -10.77 -15.91
CA ALA A 166 -21.86 -10.73 -14.99
C ALA A 166 -22.48 -9.31 -14.81
N GLY A 167 -22.05 -8.33 -15.61
CA GLY A 167 -22.63 -6.98 -15.67
C GLY A 167 -21.95 -5.95 -14.77
N HIS A 168 -20.82 -6.29 -14.11
CA HIS A 168 -20.14 -5.34 -13.23
C HIS A 168 -19.19 -4.42 -14.02
N GLU A 169 -19.21 -3.15 -13.70
CA GLU A 169 -18.20 -2.22 -14.18
C GLU A 169 -16.85 -2.54 -13.55
N ILE A 170 -15.83 -2.71 -14.37
CA ILE A 170 -14.45 -2.96 -13.92
C ILE A 170 -13.60 -1.72 -14.17
N VAL A 171 -13.13 -1.13 -13.08
CA VAL A 171 -12.09 -0.10 -13.15
C VAL A 171 -10.77 -0.79 -13.50
N PRO A 172 -10.09 -0.39 -14.59
CA PRO A 172 -8.87 -1.07 -15.03
C PRO A 172 -7.84 -1.21 -13.91
N PRO A 173 -7.38 -2.44 -13.63
CA PRO A 173 -6.40 -2.66 -12.57
C PRO A 173 -5.02 -2.17 -13.00
N VAL A 174 -4.36 -1.43 -12.12
CA VAL A 174 -2.97 -0.98 -12.27
C VAL A 174 -2.21 -1.20 -10.95
N PRO A 175 -0.89 -1.39 -11.00
CA PRO A 175 -0.08 -1.53 -9.79
C PRO A 175 -0.19 -0.32 -8.85
N SER A 176 -0.12 -0.60 -7.56
CA SER A 176 -0.04 0.36 -6.45
C SER A 176 1.05 -0.10 -5.48
N LEU A 177 1.63 0.82 -4.69
CA LEU A 177 2.70 0.51 -3.72
C LEU A 177 3.95 -0.13 -4.35
N PHE A 178 4.47 0.45 -5.40
CA PHE A 178 5.66 -0.03 -6.10
C PHE A 178 6.82 0.96 -6.04
N THR A 179 8.01 0.48 -6.37
CA THR A 179 9.26 1.23 -6.42
C THR A 179 9.50 1.78 -7.83
N LEU A 180 10.19 2.93 -7.93
CA LEU A 180 10.47 3.60 -9.20
C LEU A 180 11.92 3.37 -9.64
N SER A 181 12.10 3.04 -10.91
CA SER A 181 13.42 2.89 -11.51
C SER A 181 13.96 4.24 -12.00
N ILE A 182 15.26 4.48 -11.81
CA ILE A 182 15.99 5.66 -12.27
C ILE A 182 17.24 5.16 -13.00
N ALA A 183 17.46 5.64 -14.22
CA ALA A 183 18.58 5.17 -15.04
C ALA A 183 19.93 5.83 -14.69
N ASP A 184 19.96 6.82 -13.80
CA ASP A 184 21.19 7.50 -13.36
C ASP A 184 22.05 6.55 -12.49
N LYS A 185 23.12 6.02 -13.10
CA LYS A 185 24.03 5.09 -12.42
C LYS A 185 24.72 5.72 -11.23
N ALA A 186 25.15 6.98 -11.33
CA ALA A 186 25.86 7.68 -10.26
C ALA A 186 24.95 7.88 -9.04
N PHE A 187 23.67 8.10 -9.27
CA PHE A 187 22.64 8.11 -8.22
C PHE A 187 22.45 6.71 -7.61
N CYS A 188 22.31 5.68 -8.43
CA CYS A 188 22.11 4.31 -7.97
C CYS A 188 23.33 3.73 -7.23
N ASP A 189 24.53 4.24 -7.45
CA ASP A 189 25.73 3.89 -6.68
C ASP A 189 25.64 4.28 -5.19
N LEU A 190 24.67 5.14 -4.82
CA LEU A 190 24.32 5.45 -3.43
C LEU A 190 23.44 4.36 -2.75
N MET A 191 23.22 3.23 -3.40
CA MET A 191 22.36 2.14 -2.90
C MET A 191 22.62 1.77 -1.43
N GLY A 192 21.54 1.38 -0.75
CA GLY A 192 21.52 1.05 0.67
C GLY A 192 21.36 2.27 1.60
N MET A 193 21.35 3.48 1.05
CA MET A 193 21.16 4.70 1.83
C MET A 193 19.67 4.95 2.08
N VAL A 194 19.34 5.24 3.35
CA VAL A 194 18.04 5.73 3.77
C VAL A 194 18.17 7.20 4.14
N VAL A 195 17.25 8.02 3.68
CA VAL A 195 17.15 9.45 4.03
C VAL A 195 15.78 9.68 4.67
N GLU A 196 15.80 10.16 5.90
CA GLU A 196 14.58 10.44 6.66
C GLU A 196 13.95 11.79 6.29
N GLY A 197 12.64 11.92 6.49
CA GLY A 197 11.91 13.19 6.32
C GLY A 197 11.92 13.76 4.90
N VAL A 198 12.11 12.92 3.90
CA VAL A 198 12.13 13.32 2.50
C VAL A 198 10.72 13.60 1.99
N HIS A 199 10.56 14.66 1.19
CA HIS A 199 9.33 14.86 0.42
C HIS A 199 9.58 14.49 -1.05
N VAL A 200 8.73 13.64 -1.60
CA VAL A 200 8.77 13.25 -3.01
C VAL A 200 7.51 13.72 -3.74
N GLY A 201 7.63 14.03 -5.02
CA GLY A 201 6.48 14.44 -5.82
C GLY A 201 6.69 14.21 -7.31
N ILE A 202 5.63 14.31 -8.09
CA ILE A 202 5.68 14.29 -9.55
C ILE A 202 5.61 15.74 -10.02
N ALA A 203 6.63 16.19 -10.75
CA ALA A 203 6.70 17.57 -11.24
C ALA A 203 5.47 17.92 -12.10
N GLY A 204 4.98 19.15 -11.97
CA GLY A 204 3.77 19.59 -12.67
C GLY A 204 2.44 19.10 -12.10
N THR A 205 2.47 18.31 -11.01
CA THR A 205 1.27 17.81 -10.35
C THR A 205 1.21 18.25 -8.87
N LYS A 206 0.06 17.97 -8.23
CA LYS A 206 -0.09 18.11 -6.77
C LYS A 206 0.21 16.82 -6.01
N MET A 207 0.59 15.74 -6.71
CA MET A 207 0.86 14.44 -6.11
C MET A 207 2.17 14.48 -5.35
N ARG A 208 2.11 14.29 -4.03
CA ARG A 208 3.25 14.35 -3.11
C ARG A 208 3.09 13.32 -2.00
N ALA A 209 4.21 12.88 -1.48
CA ALA A 209 4.27 12.05 -0.28
C ALA A 209 5.54 12.38 0.51
N GLU A 210 5.52 12.02 1.79
CA GLU A 210 6.62 12.24 2.71
C GLU A 210 6.99 10.96 3.46
N GLY A 211 8.20 10.89 3.96
CA GLY A 211 8.71 9.79 4.77
C GLY A 211 10.13 9.40 4.41
N PRO A 212 10.62 8.28 4.94
CA PRO A 212 11.91 7.73 4.55
C PRO A 212 11.95 7.37 3.06
N LEU A 213 13.06 7.71 2.40
CA LEU A 213 13.38 7.29 1.03
C LEU A 213 14.60 6.38 1.06
N LEU A 214 14.50 5.21 0.43
CA LEU A 214 15.59 4.27 0.24
C LEU A 214 16.12 4.35 -1.18
N ILE A 215 17.41 4.60 -1.36
CA ILE A 215 18.09 4.49 -2.65
C ILE A 215 18.49 3.02 -2.87
N THR A 216 18.14 2.49 -4.04
CA THR A 216 18.40 1.10 -4.44
C THR A 216 19.30 1.06 -5.68
N HIS A 217 19.77 -0.11 -6.07
CA HIS A 217 20.58 -0.26 -7.29
C HIS A 217 19.79 -0.06 -8.60
N TRP A 218 18.46 0.07 -8.54
CA TRP A 218 17.60 0.36 -9.70
C TRP A 218 16.92 1.73 -9.63
N GLY A 219 17.02 2.48 -8.51
CA GLY A 219 16.34 3.76 -8.34
C GLY A 219 15.94 4.01 -6.88
N VAL A 220 14.66 4.26 -6.62
CA VAL A 220 14.14 4.67 -5.31
C VAL A 220 13.00 3.80 -4.81
N SER A 221 12.98 3.61 -3.49
CA SER A 221 11.98 2.87 -2.72
C SER A 221 11.74 3.55 -1.37
N GLY A 222 11.12 2.83 -0.44
CA GLY A 222 10.84 3.32 0.91
C GLY A 222 9.45 3.94 1.03
N PRO A 223 9.00 4.22 2.27
CA PRO A 223 7.64 4.67 2.57
C PRO A 223 7.18 5.89 1.76
N ALA A 224 8.05 6.89 1.54
CA ALA A 224 7.72 8.06 0.73
C ALA A 224 7.36 7.68 -0.71
N VAL A 225 8.18 6.83 -1.35
CA VAL A 225 7.98 6.40 -2.75
C VAL A 225 6.77 5.47 -2.87
N LEU A 226 6.59 4.54 -1.94
CA LEU A 226 5.44 3.63 -1.93
C LEU A 226 4.12 4.40 -1.77
N ARG A 227 4.06 5.40 -0.89
CA ARG A 227 2.89 6.28 -0.75
C ARG A 227 2.63 7.09 -2.02
N LEU A 228 3.67 7.70 -2.60
CA LEU A 228 3.54 8.46 -3.85
C LEU A 228 3.01 7.57 -4.97
N SER A 229 3.55 6.35 -5.13
CA SER A 229 3.11 5.41 -6.16
C SER A 229 1.65 4.98 -5.97
N SER A 230 1.17 4.90 -4.73
CA SER A 230 -0.25 4.64 -4.44
C SER A 230 -1.13 5.83 -4.83
N TYR A 231 -0.81 7.05 -4.40
CA TYR A 231 -1.59 8.24 -4.78
C TYR A 231 -1.62 8.46 -6.29
N ALA A 232 -0.51 8.23 -6.96
CA ALA A 232 -0.30 8.49 -8.37
C ALA A 232 -0.48 7.25 -9.27
N ALA A 233 -1.03 6.14 -8.77
CA ALA A 233 -1.01 4.85 -9.46
C ALA A 233 -1.51 4.92 -10.91
N ARG A 234 -2.67 5.55 -11.15
CA ARG A 234 -3.25 5.71 -12.50
C ARG A 234 -2.41 6.64 -13.37
N HIS A 235 -2.02 7.80 -12.85
CA HIS A 235 -1.18 8.76 -13.57
C HIS A 235 0.16 8.15 -13.98
N LEU A 236 0.80 7.40 -13.08
CA LEU A 236 2.06 6.71 -13.38
C LEU A 236 1.88 5.62 -14.43
N SER A 237 0.77 4.88 -14.39
CA SER A 237 0.44 3.87 -15.41
C SER A 237 0.21 4.50 -16.78
N GLU A 238 -0.56 5.60 -16.86
CA GLU A 238 -0.81 6.35 -18.10
C GLU A 238 0.48 6.92 -18.71
N ALA A 239 1.42 7.34 -17.87
CA ALA A 239 2.74 7.83 -18.28
C ALA A 239 3.78 6.70 -18.51
N ALA A 240 3.34 5.42 -18.57
CA ALA A 240 4.24 4.27 -18.66
C ALA A 240 5.37 4.29 -17.61
N TYR A 241 5.08 4.85 -16.43
CA TYR A 241 6.01 5.04 -15.30
C TYR A 241 7.23 5.91 -15.62
N GLN A 242 7.14 6.76 -16.62
CA GLN A 242 8.19 7.70 -17.04
C GLN A 242 7.76 9.12 -16.72
N VAL A 243 8.18 9.60 -15.55
CA VAL A 243 7.80 10.92 -15.03
C VAL A 243 8.99 11.63 -14.41
N PRO A 244 8.99 12.98 -14.38
CA PRO A 244 9.96 13.72 -13.58
C PRO A 244 9.59 13.63 -12.10
N LEU A 245 10.36 12.86 -11.35
CA LEU A 245 10.28 12.72 -9.89
C LEU A 245 11.07 13.88 -9.25
N THR A 246 10.43 14.67 -8.40
CA THR A 246 11.09 15.68 -7.58
C THR A 246 11.32 15.16 -6.16
N VAL A 247 12.50 15.46 -5.63
CA VAL A 247 12.90 15.06 -4.27
C VAL A 247 13.35 16.30 -3.50
N ASN A 248 12.70 16.56 -2.38
CA ASN A 248 13.19 17.47 -1.35
C ASN A 248 13.86 16.61 -0.27
N TRP A 249 15.17 16.66 -0.23
CA TRP A 249 16.01 15.83 0.64
C TRP A 249 15.94 16.22 2.12
N THR A 250 15.45 17.42 2.40
CA THR A 250 15.50 18.02 3.75
C THR A 250 14.14 18.08 4.44
N GLY A 251 13.06 17.96 3.68
CA GLY A 251 11.69 18.22 4.17
C GLY A 251 11.41 19.69 4.50
N LEU A 252 12.40 20.57 4.38
CA LEU A 252 12.29 21.99 4.69
C LEU A 252 11.88 22.80 3.46
N ARG A 253 11.43 24.04 3.67
CA ARG A 253 11.14 24.99 2.62
C ARG A 253 12.43 25.66 2.11
N GLU A 254 12.41 26.12 0.88
CA GLU A 254 13.55 26.77 0.23
C GLU A 254 14.22 27.89 1.05
N PRO A 255 13.47 28.86 1.66
CA PRO A 255 14.08 29.89 2.50
C PRO A 255 14.83 29.35 3.71
N GLU A 256 14.29 28.29 4.36
CA GLU A 256 14.88 27.66 5.53
C GLU A 256 16.21 26.97 5.18
N VAL A 257 16.24 26.29 4.03
CA VAL A 257 17.47 25.65 3.53
C VAL A 257 18.51 26.69 3.12
N LEU A 258 18.09 27.78 2.45
CA LEU A 258 19.00 28.86 2.06
C LEU A 258 19.64 29.51 3.28
N GLU A 259 18.85 29.81 4.32
CA GLU A 259 19.33 30.37 5.58
C GLU A 259 20.39 29.46 6.23
N GLN A 260 20.09 28.15 6.34
CA GLN A 260 21.06 27.20 6.88
C GLN A 260 22.38 27.15 6.09
N LEU A 261 22.30 27.19 4.75
CA LEU A 261 23.51 27.19 3.93
C LEU A 261 24.33 28.49 4.11
N GLN A 262 23.67 29.64 4.25
CA GLN A 262 24.29 30.91 4.54
C GLN A 262 24.97 30.94 5.91
N ASP A 263 24.28 30.41 6.94
CA ASP A 263 24.84 30.28 8.28
C ASP A 263 26.08 29.39 8.32
N ILE A 264 26.06 28.26 7.60
CA ILE A 264 27.23 27.38 7.48
C ILE A 264 28.40 28.13 6.82
N ALA A 265 28.12 28.86 5.75
CA ALA A 265 29.17 29.64 5.05
C ALA A 265 29.79 30.74 5.93
N LEU A 266 28.98 31.39 6.78
CA LEU A 266 29.45 32.41 7.74
C LEU A 266 30.21 31.80 8.92
N GLN A 267 29.74 30.69 9.47
CA GLN A 267 30.35 30.09 10.66
C GLN A 267 31.60 29.24 10.32
N HIS A 268 31.65 28.68 9.10
CA HIS A 268 32.70 27.74 8.68
C HIS A 268 33.38 28.09 7.35
N PRO A 269 33.77 29.36 7.10
CA PRO A 269 34.22 29.80 5.79
C PRO A 269 35.43 29.04 5.25
N MET A 270 36.33 28.62 6.13
CA MET A 270 37.56 27.89 5.77
C MET A 270 37.39 26.38 5.64
N LYS A 271 36.25 25.82 6.06
CA LYS A 271 35.98 24.38 5.93
C LYS A 271 35.65 24.02 4.48
N GLN A 272 36.00 22.81 4.07
CA GLN A 272 35.56 22.24 2.80
C GLN A 272 34.04 22.02 2.80
N LEU A 273 33.42 22.16 1.63
CA LEU A 273 31.98 21.96 1.43
C LEU A 273 31.51 20.58 1.89
N SER A 274 32.29 19.54 1.65
CA SER A 274 31.98 18.16 2.04
C SER A 274 32.01 17.93 3.56
N THR A 275 32.77 18.75 4.31
CA THR A 275 33.01 18.55 5.75
C THR A 275 31.82 18.99 6.61
N VAL A 276 31.15 20.09 6.22
CA VAL A 276 30.00 20.62 6.95
C VAL A 276 28.74 20.38 6.13
N ARG A 277 27.87 19.54 6.63
CA ARG A 277 26.68 19.05 5.91
C ARG A 277 25.42 19.77 6.40
N PRO A 278 24.63 20.33 5.50
CA PRO A 278 23.35 20.95 5.86
C PRO A 278 22.32 19.88 6.26
N CYS A 279 21.39 20.24 7.11
CA CYS A 279 20.20 19.46 7.45
C CYS A 279 20.49 18.01 7.91
N GLY A 280 21.66 17.71 8.43
CA GLY A 280 22.03 16.37 8.87
C GLY A 280 22.14 15.32 7.75
N LEU A 281 22.25 15.71 6.50
CA LEU A 281 22.29 14.80 5.35
C LEU A 281 23.41 13.76 5.47
N PRO A 282 23.20 12.52 4.98
CA PRO A 282 24.26 11.51 4.87
C PRO A 282 25.42 12.01 4.01
N ALA A 283 26.67 11.74 4.45
CA ALA A 283 27.89 12.24 3.78
C ALA A 283 27.92 11.91 2.28
N ARG A 284 27.68 10.65 1.91
CA ARG A 284 27.70 10.20 0.51
C ARG A 284 26.66 10.93 -0.37
N LEU A 285 25.47 11.20 0.19
CA LEU A 285 24.44 11.96 -0.54
C LEU A 285 24.87 13.41 -0.74
N TRP A 286 25.40 14.05 0.30
CA TRP A 286 25.87 15.42 0.22
C TRP A 286 27.02 15.57 -0.78
N GLU A 287 28.00 14.69 -0.78
CA GLU A 287 29.08 14.67 -1.75
C GLU A 287 28.57 14.48 -3.19
N PHE A 288 27.61 13.59 -3.40
CA PHE A 288 26.95 13.39 -4.68
C PHE A 288 26.25 14.69 -5.16
N LEU A 289 25.46 15.33 -4.28
CA LEU A 289 24.76 16.58 -4.61
C LEU A 289 25.73 17.74 -4.90
N LEU A 290 26.81 17.84 -4.13
CA LEU A 290 27.89 18.83 -4.40
C LEU A 290 28.50 18.61 -5.80
N LYS A 291 28.87 17.36 -6.12
CA LYS A 291 29.47 17.03 -7.41
C LYS A 291 28.49 17.29 -8.57
N LYS A 292 27.23 16.88 -8.42
CA LYS A 292 26.15 17.11 -9.39
C LYS A 292 25.94 18.62 -9.66
N THR A 293 26.02 19.45 -8.60
CA THR A 293 25.64 20.88 -8.66
C THR A 293 26.79 21.79 -9.02
N LEU A 294 27.99 21.54 -8.49
CA LEU A 294 29.16 22.38 -8.58
C LEU A 294 30.30 21.81 -9.45
N GLY A 295 30.22 20.55 -9.84
CA GLY A 295 31.26 19.86 -10.60
C GLY A 295 32.60 19.85 -9.86
N GLU A 296 33.68 20.30 -10.53
CA GLU A 296 35.02 20.33 -9.94
C GLU A 296 35.11 21.28 -8.72
N ARG A 297 34.27 22.31 -8.65
CA ARG A 297 34.23 23.22 -7.49
C ARG A 297 33.66 22.61 -6.23
N SER A 298 33.11 21.39 -6.29
CA SER A 298 32.61 20.62 -5.13
C SER A 298 33.70 20.40 -4.06
N GLN A 299 34.96 20.42 -4.41
CA GLN A 299 36.12 20.32 -3.49
C GLN A 299 36.50 21.65 -2.83
N GLY A 300 35.78 22.74 -3.14
CA GLY A 300 36.03 24.06 -2.61
C GLY A 300 35.72 24.23 -1.13
N ARG A 301 35.93 25.46 -0.64
CA ARG A 301 35.57 25.87 0.73
C ARG A 301 34.33 26.75 0.71
N TRP A 302 33.66 26.85 1.85
CA TRP A 302 32.43 27.61 1.98
C TRP A 302 32.60 29.11 1.61
N GLN A 303 33.74 29.72 1.94
CA GLN A 303 34.02 31.13 1.63
C GLN A 303 34.01 31.49 0.11
N VAL A 304 34.20 30.51 -0.76
CA VAL A 304 34.27 30.78 -2.21
C VAL A 304 32.94 30.50 -2.94
N VAL A 305 31.90 30.07 -2.18
CA VAL A 305 30.57 29.83 -2.75
C VAL A 305 29.89 31.16 -3.03
N ASN A 306 29.61 31.43 -4.29
CA ASN A 306 28.89 32.64 -4.68
C ASN A 306 27.38 32.47 -4.60
N ARG A 307 26.65 33.61 -4.71
CA ARG A 307 25.16 33.60 -4.62
C ARG A 307 24.48 32.65 -5.60
N LYS A 308 24.99 32.56 -6.83
CA LYS A 308 24.43 31.67 -7.86
C LYS A 308 24.61 30.19 -7.50
N GLU A 309 25.74 29.85 -6.94
CA GLU A 309 26.04 28.49 -6.45
C GLU A 309 25.22 28.16 -5.22
N MET A 310 25.06 29.09 -4.30
CA MET A 310 24.20 28.96 -3.14
C MET A 310 22.76 28.62 -3.56
N ASN A 311 22.19 29.36 -4.50
CA ASN A 311 20.84 29.07 -5.02
C ASN A 311 20.78 27.73 -5.73
N ARG A 312 21.80 27.29 -6.46
CA ARG A 312 21.84 25.96 -7.08
C ARG A 312 21.87 24.85 -6.05
N LEU A 313 22.66 25.00 -4.99
CA LEU A 313 22.70 24.04 -3.87
C LEU A 313 21.35 23.97 -3.15
N THR A 314 20.75 25.12 -2.87
CA THR A 314 19.41 25.19 -2.27
C THR A 314 18.40 24.42 -3.13
N ASN A 315 18.38 24.69 -4.44
CA ASN A 315 17.47 24.02 -5.36
C ASN A 315 17.72 22.50 -5.42
N ALA A 316 18.97 22.06 -5.43
CA ALA A 316 19.32 20.64 -5.39
C ALA A 316 18.89 19.96 -4.08
N LEU A 317 18.75 20.70 -2.99
CA LEU A 317 18.30 20.18 -1.70
C LEU A 317 16.77 20.10 -1.59
N VAL A 318 16.03 21.05 -2.17
CA VAL A 318 14.57 21.15 -2.01
C VAL A 318 13.76 20.70 -3.23
N SER A 319 14.36 20.59 -4.40
CA SER A 319 13.68 20.27 -5.67
C SER A 319 14.57 19.51 -6.65
N ASP A 320 15.32 18.55 -6.13
CA ASP A 320 16.16 17.70 -6.99
C ASP A 320 15.29 16.83 -7.89
N THR A 321 15.59 16.85 -9.20
CA THR A 321 14.73 16.17 -10.19
C THR A 321 15.45 15.00 -10.84
N TYR A 322 14.74 13.87 -10.90
CA TYR A 322 15.16 12.63 -11.53
C TYR A 322 14.10 12.18 -12.53
N HIS A 323 14.52 11.65 -13.67
CA HIS A 323 13.60 11.03 -14.62
C HIS A 323 13.48 9.55 -14.29
N THR A 324 12.26 9.12 -13.99
CA THR A 324 12.00 7.68 -13.81
C THR A 324 12.00 6.98 -15.16
N SER A 325 12.53 5.76 -15.21
CA SER A 325 12.62 4.95 -16.43
C SER A 325 11.65 3.77 -16.45
N GLY A 326 10.84 3.65 -15.40
CA GLY A 326 9.90 2.56 -15.25
C GLY A 326 9.62 2.26 -13.77
N ARG A 327 8.93 1.17 -13.51
CA ARG A 327 8.83 0.55 -12.20
C ARG A 327 9.81 -0.61 -12.09
N ALA A 328 10.27 -0.93 -10.90
CA ALA A 328 11.11 -2.12 -10.69
C ALA A 328 10.33 -3.39 -11.07
N ALA A 329 11.01 -4.31 -11.74
CA ALA A 329 10.42 -5.55 -12.25
C ALA A 329 10.25 -6.61 -11.15
N PHE A 330 9.64 -6.25 -10.01
CA PHE A 330 9.19 -7.27 -9.06
C PHE A 330 7.94 -7.95 -9.64
N ARG A 331 7.96 -9.28 -9.66
CA ARG A 331 6.87 -10.09 -10.24
C ARG A 331 5.59 -10.00 -9.41
N ASP A 332 5.72 -9.71 -8.12
CA ASP A 332 4.61 -9.62 -7.18
C ASP A 332 4.38 -8.15 -6.82
N GLU A 333 3.38 -7.52 -7.44
CA GLU A 333 2.87 -6.25 -6.97
C GLU A 333 2.19 -6.46 -5.60
N PHE A 334 2.45 -5.56 -4.67
CA PHE A 334 1.90 -5.70 -3.33
C PHE A 334 0.40 -5.43 -3.30
N VAL A 335 -0.08 -4.44 -4.06
CA VAL A 335 -1.48 -3.97 -4.07
C VAL A 335 -1.88 -3.56 -5.48
N THR A 336 -3.13 -3.82 -5.83
CA THR A 336 -3.76 -3.39 -7.07
C THR A 336 -4.67 -2.19 -6.82
N CYS A 337 -4.53 -1.14 -7.63
CA CYS A 337 -5.47 -0.04 -7.75
C CYS A 337 -6.44 -0.39 -8.89
N GLY A 338 -7.74 -0.32 -8.66
CA GLY A 338 -8.77 -0.78 -9.59
C GLY A 338 -9.43 -2.07 -9.16
N GLY A 339 -10.40 -2.55 -9.89
CA GLY A 339 -11.23 -3.70 -9.56
C GLY A 339 -12.70 -3.45 -9.86
N VAL A 340 -13.60 -4.13 -9.18
CA VAL A 340 -15.05 -3.90 -9.28
C VAL A 340 -15.39 -2.49 -8.82
N ALA A 341 -15.99 -1.70 -9.69
CA ALA A 341 -16.40 -0.34 -9.39
C ALA A 341 -17.38 -0.29 -8.22
N LEU A 342 -17.19 0.67 -7.32
CA LEU A 342 -18.03 0.80 -6.12
C LEU A 342 -19.48 1.19 -6.45
N SER A 343 -19.74 1.72 -7.67
CA SER A 343 -21.08 1.92 -8.24
C SER A 343 -21.84 0.62 -8.47
N SER A 344 -21.13 -0.49 -8.70
CA SER A 344 -21.70 -1.81 -8.96
C SER A 344 -22.18 -2.54 -7.70
N VAL A 345 -21.94 -2.00 -6.52
CA VAL A 345 -22.31 -2.64 -5.24
C VAL A 345 -23.18 -1.74 -4.36
N ASN A 346 -23.96 -2.36 -3.48
CA ASN A 346 -24.66 -1.64 -2.42
C ASN A 346 -23.63 -1.17 -1.36
N PRO A 347 -23.54 0.13 -1.02
CA PRO A 347 -22.51 0.65 -0.13
C PRO A 347 -22.68 0.27 1.35
N SER A 348 -23.76 -0.39 1.72
CA SER A 348 -24.01 -0.84 3.10
C SER A 348 -23.82 -2.33 3.28
N THR A 349 -24.10 -3.15 2.26
CA THR A 349 -24.08 -4.62 2.30
C THR A 349 -22.98 -5.22 1.44
N LEU A 350 -22.43 -4.43 0.50
CA LEU A 350 -21.50 -4.89 -0.54
C LEU A 350 -22.09 -5.97 -1.46
N GLU A 351 -23.41 -6.10 -1.49
CA GLU A 351 -24.13 -6.93 -2.44
C GLU A 351 -24.09 -6.30 -3.83
N SER A 352 -23.96 -7.12 -4.85
CA SER A 352 -24.06 -6.73 -6.25
C SER A 352 -25.40 -6.03 -6.55
N ARG A 353 -25.36 -4.99 -7.36
CA ARG A 353 -26.56 -4.34 -7.91
C ARG A 353 -27.10 -5.06 -9.15
N HIS A 354 -26.35 -6.00 -9.72
CA HIS A 354 -26.66 -6.70 -10.97
C HIS A 354 -27.10 -8.15 -10.73
N VAL A 355 -26.48 -8.81 -9.77
CA VAL A 355 -26.73 -10.23 -9.45
C VAL A 355 -27.13 -10.36 -7.99
N PRO A 356 -28.38 -10.72 -7.68
CA PRO A 356 -28.83 -10.92 -6.29
C PRO A 356 -27.99 -12.00 -5.57
N ARG A 357 -27.74 -11.81 -4.28
CA ARG A 357 -27.00 -12.74 -3.43
C ARG A 357 -25.52 -12.96 -3.81
N LEU A 358 -24.98 -12.09 -4.69
CA LEU A 358 -23.56 -11.97 -4.99
C LEU A 358 -22.97 -10.82 -4.18
N PHE A 359 -21.90 -11.06 -3.45
CA PHE A 359 -21.24 -10.08 -2.58
C PHE A 359 -19.76 -9.95 -2.90
N PHE A 360 -19.16 -8.80 -2.53
CA PHE A 360 -17.74 -8.53 -2.77
C PHE A 360 -17.04 -8.06 -1.51
N ALA A 361 -15.83 -8.59 -1.24
CA ALA A 361 -15.02 -8.14 -0.11
C ALA A 361 -13.52 -8.12 -0.44
N GLY A 362 -12.83 -7.17 0.14
CA GLY A 362 -11.37 -6.99 -0.01
C GLY A 362 -10.98 -6.32 -1.32
N GLU A 363 -9.75 -6.58 -1.74
CA GLU A 363 -9.04 -5.89 -2.83
C GLU A 363 -9.63 -6.16 -4.24
N VAL A 364 -10.63 -7.04 -4.37
CA VAL A 364 -11.38 -7.20 -5.63
C VAL A 364 -12.22 -5.96 -5.96
N LEU A 365 -12.60 -5.17 -4.96
CA LEU A 365 -13.22 -3.86 -5.10
C LEU A 365 -12.20 -2.79 -5.45
N ASP A 366 -12.62 -1.70 -6.11
CA ASP A 366 -11.76 -0.51 -6.34
C ASP A 366 -11.51 0.23 -5.01
N ILE A 367 -10.80 -0.45 -4.12
CA ILE A 367 -10.36 0.04 -2.80
C ILE A 367 -8.90 -0.32 -2.63
N ASP A 368 -8.06 0.67 -2.42
CA ASP A 368 -6.68 0.43 -1.99
C ASP A 368 -6.19 1.52 -1.03
N GLY A 369 -5.34 1.10 -0.13
CA GLY A 369 -4.69 1.92 0.88
C GLY A 369 -3.19 2.06 0.63
N VAL A 370 -2.60 3.05 1.28
CA VAL A 370 -1.14 3.17 1.36
C VAL A 370 -0.54 2.04 2.20
N THR A 371 0.80 1.96 2.24
CA THR A 371 1.49 1.02 3.14
C THR A 371 1.20 1.32 4.60
N GLY A 372 1.14 0.29 5.46
CA GLY A 372 0.94 0.45 6.90
C GLY A 372 -0.23 -0.33 7.51
N GLY A 373 -0.67 -1.44 6.91
CA GLY A 373 -1.76 -2.29 7.42
C GLY A 373 -3.16 -1.91 6.92
N PHE A 374 -3.27 -0.80 6.20
CA PHE A 374 -4.57 -0.26 5.74
C PHE A 374 -5.30 -1.19 4.76
N ASN A 375 -4.57 -1.88 3.87
CA ASN A 375 -5.19 -2.81 2.91
C ASN A 375 -5.80 -4.03 3.60
N PHE A 376 -5.16 -4.55 4.64
CA PHE A 376 -5.76 -5.61 5.45
C PHE A 376 -6.96 -5.09 6.24
N GLN A 377 -6.87 -3.89 6.82
CA GLN A 377 -8.03 -3.31 7.51
C GLN A 377 -9.23 -3.17 6.56
N ALA A 378 -9.03 -2.71 5.32
CA ALA A 378 -10.10 -2.67 4.32
C ALA A 378 -10.67 -4.07 4.03
N ALA A 379 -9.81 -5.10 3.97
CA ALA A 379 -10.24 -6.48 3.78
C ALA A 379 -11.10 -6.99 4.96
N TRP A 380 -10.69 -6.72 6.20
CA TRP A 380 -11.45 -7.10 7.40
C TRP A 380 -12.80 -6.40 7.44
N THR A 381 -12.80 -5.08 7.27
CA THR A 381 -14.02 -4.25 7.30
C THR A 381 -15.03 -4.68 6.25
N THR A 382 -14.60 -4.88 5.01
CA THR A 382 -15.50 -5.28 3.93
C THR A 382 -16.00 -6.71 4.09
N ALA A 383 -15.15 -7.61 4.55
CA ALA A 383 -15.51 -9.00 4.83
C ALA A 383 -16.53 -9.10 5.97
N PHE A 384 -16.35 -8.34 7.05
CA PHE A 384 -17.29 -8.29 8.17
C PHE A 384 -18.65 -7.73 7.73
N ALA A 385 -18.67 -6.65 6.93
CA ALA A 385 -19.88 -6.06 6.41
C ALA A 385 -20.69 -7.05 5.55
N VAL A 386 -20.04 -7.86 4.72
CA VAL A 386 -20.69 -8.92 3.94
C VAL A 386 -21.24 -10.01 4.85
N ALA A 387 -20.45 -10.50 5.83
CA ALA A 387 -20.92 -11.52 6.77
C ALA A 387 -22.18 -11.06 7.53
N THR A 388 -22.15 -9.80 8.01
CA THR A 388 -23.30 -9.18 8.69
C THR A 388 -24.51 -9.05 7.76
N ALA A 389 -24.31 -8.63 6.51
CA ALA A 389 -25.38 -8.48 5.53
C ALA A 389 -26.08 -9.81 5.23
N ILE A 390 -25.33 -10.90 5.07
CA ILE A 390 -25.89 -12.24 4.85
C ILE A 390 -26.61 -12.75 6.13
N ALA A 391 -26.06 -12.45 7.30
CA ALA A 391 -26.66 -12.91 8.57
C ALA A 391 -28.02 -12.25 8.87
N HIS A 392 -28.31 -11.10 8.24
CA HIS A 392 -29.58 -10.39 8.41
C HIS A 392 -30.60 -10.61 7.26
N GLN A 393 -30.30 -11.48 6.29
CA GLN A 393 -31.23 -11.92 5.23
C GLN A 393 -31.94 -13.21 5.63
#